data_166a4b0f2d7e7a01d97244f942945e92
#
_entry.id   166a4b0f2d7e7a01d97244f942945e92
#
_cell.length_a   1.000
_cell.length_b   1.000
_cell.length_c   1.000
_cell.angle_alpha   90.00
_cell.angle_beta   90.00
_cell.angle_gamma   90.00
#
_symmetry.space_group_name_H-M   'P 1'
#
loop_
_entity.id
_entity.type
_entity.pdbx_description
1 polymer ?
#
loop_
_entity_poly.entity_id
_entity_poly.type
_entity_poly.pdbx_seq_one_letter_code
_entity_poly.pdbx_strand_id
1 'polypeptide(L)'
;MEKSMYSVILRDDLVEELDGVAFRNGVSRSVMLNKILAEYLDVETPEAQIEKALERAGQMIRAVNGLRFINNASLAMAQVQSALCYRYNPTLRYQIELFPAGDLGQLKILLRSQNKELLKIMESFYALFISLEKKYVGERQYFYEDGKFIRVFVRPENVSAEEAGEAVSDYIRMFDSCLKTYFSNLSDSPDRATETEYLQNLKKRKVIL
;
A
#
# COMPACT_ATOMS: atom_id res chain seq x y z
N MET A 1 2.72 1.95 -21.51
CA MET A 1 2.06 2.65 -22.63
C MET A 1 2.83 3.91 -22.95
N GLU A 2 3.17 4.09 -24.21
CA GLU A 2 3.81 5.34 -24.66
C GLU A 2 2.79 6.47 -24.72
N LYS A 3 3.16 7.64 -24.23
CA LYS A 3 2.35 8.86 -24.34
C LYS A 3 2.90 9.70 -25.49
N SER A 4 2.07 9.99 -26.46
CA SER A 4 2.41 10.85 -27.60
C SER A 4 1.67 12.19 -27.50
N MET A 5 2.23 13.24 -28.09
CA MET A 5 1.61 14.56 -28.09
C MET A 5 0.65 14.68 -29.28
N TYR A 6 -0.59 15.05 -28.99
CA TYR A 6 -1.62 15.34 -30.00
C TYR A 6 -2.15 16.75 -29.79
N SER A 7 -2.43 17.47 -30.88
CA SER A 7 -3.09 18.79 -30.83
C SER A 7 -4.57 18.61 -31.12
N VAL A 8 -5.41 19.15 -30.25
CA VAL A 8 -6.87 19.13 -30.38
C VAL A 8 -7.40 20.54 -30.19
N ILE A 9 -8.33 20.97 -31.04
CA ILE A 9 -9.04 22.24 -30.90
C ILE A 9 -10.29 21.96 -30.05
N LEU A 10 -10.40 22.65 -28.92
CA LEU A 10 -11.55 22.58 -28.03
C LEU A 10 -12.27 23.90 -27.97
N ARG A 11 -13.56 23.90 -27.64
CA ARG A 11 -14.33 25.12 -27.36
C ARG A 11 -13.88 25.71 -26.02
N ASP A 12 -13.87 27.06 -25.95
CA ASP A 12 -13.38 27.75 -24.74
C ASP A 12 -14.20 27.43 -23.50
N ASP A 13 -15.52 27.27 -23.61
CA ASP A 13 -16.40 26.89 -22.52
C ASP A 13 -16.08 25.48 -21.95
N LEU A 14 -15.74 24.53 -22.83
CA LEU A 14 -15.29 23.17 -22.39
C LEU A 14 -13.93 23.22 -21.71
N VAL A 15 -13.05 24.13 -22.14
CA VAL A 15 -11.74 24.30 -21.51
C VAL A 15 -11.88 24.87 -20.09
N GLU A 16 -12.74 25.86 -19.88
CA GLU A 16 -13.02 26.45 -18.57
C GLU A 16 -13.59 25.43 -17.61
N GLU A 17 -14.59 24.63 -18.03
CA GLU A 17 -15.16 23.56 -17.21
C GLU A 17 -14.13 22.48 -16.90
N LEU A 18 -13.33 22.08 -17.89
CA LEU A 18 -12.26 21.09 -17.70
C LEU A 18 -11.22 21.57 -16.68
N ASP A 19 -10.84 22.84 -16.73
CA ASP A 19 -9.91 23.44 -15.76
C ASP A 19 -10.50 23.46 -14.35
N GLY A 20 -11.77 23.79 -14.22
CA GLY A 20 -12.50 23.73 -12.95
C GLY A 20 -12.51 22.33 -12.36
N VAL A 21 -12.76 21.30 -13.18
CA VAL A 21 -12.74 19.90 -12.73
C VAL A 21 -11.32 19.46 -12.38
N ALA A 22 -10.33 19.80 -13.21
CA ALA A 22 -8.92 19.47 -12.97
C ALA A 22 -8.41 20.07 -11.65
N PHE A 23 -8.74 21.34 -11.40
CA PHE A 23 -8.39 22.03 -10.15
C PHE A 23 -9.01 21.35 -8.91
N ARG A 24 -10.30 21.02 -8.95
CA ARG A 24 -10.99 20.31 -7.84
C ARG A 24 -10.37 18.94 -7.55
N ASN A 25 -9.84 18.28 -8.57
CA ASN A 25 -9.19 16.96 -8.42
C ASN A 25 -7.66 17.04 -8.20
N GLY A 26 -7.07 18.24 -8.15
CA GLY A 26 -5.64 18.42 -7.92
C GLY A 26 -4.74 17.86 -9.03
N VAL A 27 -5.23 17.79 -10.26
CA VAL A 27 -4.52 17.25 -11.43
C VAL A 27 -4.38 18.28 -12.54
N SER A 28 -3.48 18.04 -13.51
CA SER A 28 -3.36 18.91 -14.69
C SER A 28 -4.54 18.71 -15.66
N ARG A 29 -4.81 19.74 -16.51
CA ARG A 29 -5.79 19.66 -17.59
C ARG A 29 -5.62 18.41 -18.46
N SER A 30 -4.39 18.11 -18.86
CA SER A 30 -4.09 16.94 -19.70
C SER A 30 -4.42 15.62 -19.03
N VAL A 31 -4.15 15.49 -17.74
CA VAL A 31 -4.51 14.29 -16.95
C VAL A 31 -6.02 14.14 -16.86
N MET A 32 -6.74 15.24 -16.57
CA MET A 32 -8.20 15.22 -16.48
C MET A 32 -8.85 14.90 -17.82
N LEU A 33 -8.36 15.49 -18.92
CA LEU A 33 -8.87 15.19 -20.26
C LEU A 33 -8.69 13.72 -20.62
N ASN A 34 -7.51 13.14 -20.36
CA ASN A 34 -7.27 11.71 -20.58
C ASN A 34 -8.20 10.84 -19.73
N LYS A 35 -8.46 11.22 -18.47
CA LYS A 35 -9.39 10.50 -17.59
C LYS A 35 -10.81 10.51 -18.16
N ILE A 36 -11.33 11.67 -18.54
CA ILE A 36 -12.66 11.81 -19.14
C ILE A 36 -12.79 11.01 -20.44
N LEU A 37 -11.78 11.10 -21.33
CA LEU A 37 -11.78 10.35 -22.58
C LEU A 37 -11.72 8.84 -22.34
N ALA A 38 -10.91 8.38 -21.39
CA ALA A 38 -10.81 6.98 -21.06
C ALA A 38 -12.14 6.44 -20.49
N GLU A 39 -12.78 7.18 -19.59
CA GLU A 39 -14.09 6.84 -19.05
C GLU A 39 -15.17 6.80 -20.16
N TYR A 40 -15.20 7.80 -21.04
CA TYR A 40 -16.17 7.85 -22.15
C TYR A 40 -15.97 6.72 -23.18
N LEU A 41 -14.72 6.34 -23.44
CA LEU A 41 -14.34 5.29 -24.41
C LEU A 41 -14.28 3.89 -23.79
N ASP A 42 -14.60 3.75 -22.51
CA ASP A 42 -14.49 2.49 -21.76
C ASP A 42 -13.09 1.86 -21.83
N VAL A 43 -12.06 2.72 -21.78
CA VAL A 43 -10.65 2.31 -21.78
C VAL A 43 -10.08 2.37 -20.38
N GLU A 44 -9.70 1.22 -19.83
CA GLU A 44 -9.10 1.15 -18.51
C GLU A 44 -7.65 1.63 -18.54
N THR A 45 -7.38 2.77 -17.89
CA THR A 45 -6.01 3.32 -17.77
C THR A 45 -5.29 2.75 -16.57
N PRO A 46 -3.94 2.67 -16.58
CA PRO A 46 -3.17 2.26 -15.41
C PRO A 46 -3.46 3.11 -14.17
N GLU A 47 -3.68 4.41 -14.36
CA GLU A 47 -4.03 5.33 -13.30
C GLU A 47 -5.42 5.00 -12.69
N ALA A 48 -6.41 4.65 -13.52
CA ALA A 48 -7.72 4.20 -13.06
C ALA A 48 -7.63 2.86 -12.29
N GLN A 49 -6.79 1.93 -12.75
CA GLN A 49 -6.53 0.68 -12.05
C GLN A 49 -5.92 0.91 -10.67
N ILE A 50 -4.96 1.84 -10.55
CA ILE A 50 -4.37 2.22 -9.26
C ILE A 50 -5.44 2.80 -8.32
N GLU A 51 -6.27 3.73 -8.82
CA GLU A 51 -7.35 4.35 -8.05
C GLU A 51 -8.32 3.30 -7.50
N LYS A 52 -8.79 2.38 -8.35
CA LYS A 52 -9.66 1.25 -7.97
C LYS A 52 -9.00 0.33 -6.92
N ALA A 53 -7.73 -0.01 -7.13
CA ALA A 53 -6.99 -0.86 -6.19
C ALA A 53 -6.85 -0.18 -4.80
N LEU A 54 -6.50 1.10 -4.75
CA LEU A 54 -6.38 1.84 -3.50
C LEU A 54 -7.73 2.05 -2.82
N GLU A 55 -8.80 2.30 -3.58
CA GLU A 55 -10.15 2.39 -3.05
C GLU A 55 -10.58 1.07 -2.41
N ARG A 56 -10.37 -0.05 -3.10
CA ARG A 56 -10.68 -1.39 -2.58
C ARG A 56 -9.88 -1.71 -1.32
N ALA A 57 -8.57 -1.46 -1.33
CA ALA A 57 -7.74 -1.63 -0.14
C ALA A 57 -8.25 -0.78 1.03
N GLY A 58 -8.63 0.47 0.76
CA GLY A 58 -9.20 1.37 1.76
C GLY A 58 -10.51 0.86 2.37
N GLN A 59 -11.42 0.34 1.55
CA GLN A 59 -12.68 -0.26 2.02
C GLN A 59 -12.42 -1.42 2.98
N MET A 60 -11.51 -2.32 2.63
CA MET A 60 -11.18 -3.48 3.45
C MET A 60 -10.47 -3.09 4.76
N ILE A 61 -9.55 -2.13 4.71
CA ILE A 61 -8.80 -1.68 5.90
C ILE A 61 -9.71 -0.96 6.88
N ARG A 62 -10.67 -0.13 6.41
CA ARG A 62 -11.64 0.56 7.28
C ARG A 62 -12.54 -0.39 8.06
N ALA A 63 -12.73 -1.62 7.58
CA ALA A 63 -13.48 -2.65 8.28
C ALA A 63 -12.69 -3.34 9.42
N VAL A 64 -11.38 -3.03 9.56
CA VAL A 64 -10.51 -3.66 10.55
C VAL A 64 -10.31 -2.76 11.76
N ASN A 65 -10.66 -3.25 12.93
CA ASN A 65 -10.39 -2.53 14.17
C ASN A 65 -8.89 -2.34 14.41
N GLY A 66 -8.51 -1.11 14.79
CA GLY A 66 -7.12 -0.77 15.09
C GLY A 66 -6.28 -0.33 13.89
N LEU A 67 -6.86 -0.34 12.67
CA LEU A 67 -6.26 0.27 11.48
C LEU A 67 -7.08 1.48 11.05
N ARG A 68 -6.39 2.57 10.72
CA ARG A 68 -7.01 3.80 10.23
C ARG A 68 -6.49 4.14 8.84
N PHE A 69 -7.33 4.02 7.84
CA PHE A 69 -7.00 4.41 6.47
C PHE A 69 -7.13 5.92 6.28
N ILE A 70 -6.14 6.53 5.65
CA ILE A 70 -6.07 7.95 5.34
C ILE A 70 -5.80 8.10 3.85
N ASN A 71 -6.71 8.73 3.12
CA ASN A 71 -6.46 9.07 1.72
C ASN A 71 -5.40 10.18 1.65
N ASN A 72 -4.44 10.03 0.75
CA ASN A 72 -3.50 11.08 0.43
C ASN A 72 -4.03 11.92 -0.74
N ALA A 73 -3.47 13.12 -0.91
CA ALA A 73 -3.78 13.99 -2.05
C ALA A 73 -3.33 13.41 -3.41
N SER A 74 -2.50 12.38 -3.42
CA SER A 74 -2.04 11.69 -4.63
C SER A 74 -2.92 10.48 -4.92
N LEU A 75 -3.34 10.32 -6.17
CA LEU A 75 -4.14 9.18 -6.64
C LEU A 75 -3.42 7.84 -6.56
N ALA A 76 -2.08 7.84 -6.50
CA ALA A 76 -1.25 6.63 -6.47
C ALA A 76 -0.78 6.23 -5.06
N MET A 77 -1.16 7.00 -4.03
CA MET A 77 -0.66 6.81 -2.66
C MET A 77 -1.79 6.81 -1.64
N ALA A 78 -1.64 5.94 -0.64
CA ALA A 78 -2.51 5.93 0.53
C ALA A 78 -1.69 5.67 1.80
N GLN A 79 -2.25 6.01 2.94
CA GLN A 79 -1.62 5.81 4.24
C GLN A 79 -2.56 5.08 5.19
N VAL A 80 -1.98 4.14 5.95
CA VAL A 80 -2.67 3.44 7.05
C VAL A 80 -1.92 3.72 8.34
N GLN A 81 -2.63 3.97 9.41
CA GLN A 81 -2.08 4.13 10.75
C GLN A 81 -2.52 2.97 11.63
N SER A 82 -1.60 2.51 12.46
CA SER A 82 -1.83 1.51 13.51
C SER A 82 -1.12 1.94 14.79
N ALA A 83 -1.69 1.58 15.94
CA ALA A 83 -1.05 1.77 17.22
C ALA A 83 -0.36 0.47 17.66
N LEU A 84 0.91 0.57 18.07
CA LEU A 84 1.65 -0.55 18.64
C LEU A 84 1.45 -0.59 20.15
N CYS A 85 1.04 -1.74 20.68
CA CYS A 85 0.93 -1.97 22.12
C CYS A 85 2.33 -2.10 22.76
N TYR A 86 3.00 -0.97 22.93
CA TYR A 86 4.29 -0.85 23.59
C TYR A 86 4.29 0.48 24.39
N ARG A 87 5.31 0.72 25.20
CA ARG A 87 5.41 1.95 26.01
C ARG A 87 5.02 3.20 25.19
N TYR A 88 4.04 3.97 25.68
CA TYR A 88 3.49 5.18 25.03
C TYR A 88 2.74 4.94 23.70
N ASN A 89 2.38 3.71 23.37
CA ASN A 89 1.60 3.34 22.17
C ASN A 89 2.08 4.05 20.89
N PRO A 90 3.31 3.82 20.44
CA PRO A 90 3.84 4.49 19.28
C PRO A 90 3.00 4.20 18.03
N THR A 91 2.82 5.22 17.20
CA THR A 91 2.05 5.10 15.95
C THR A 91 2.94 4.59 14.82
N LEU A 92 2.51 3.49 14.23
CA LEU A 92 3.04 2.99 12.96
C LEU A 92 2.31 3.63 11.79
N ARG A 93 3.05 3.90 10.72
CA ARG A 93 2.50 4.38 9.45
C ARG A 93 2.90 3.43 8.34
N TYR A 94 1.91 2.89 7.64
CA TYR A 94 2.05 2.10 6.43
C TYR A 94 1.72 3.00 5.26
N GLN A 95 2.70 3.35 4.46
CA GLN A 95 2.51 4.15 3.25
C GLN A 95 2.51 3.22 2.05
N ILE A 96 1.38 3.16 1.37
CA ILE A 96 1.17 2.40 0.14
C ILE A 96 1.49 3.33 -1.02
N GLU A 97 2.24 2.86 -1.99
CA GLU A 97 2.50 3.54 -3.26
C GLU A 97 2.38 2.52 -4.38
N LEU A 98 1.44 2.71 -5.30
CA LEU A 98 1.23 1.82 -6.45
C LEU A 98 1.81 2.44 -7.71
N PHE A 99 2.32 1.60 -8.61
CA PHE A 99 3.00 2.01 -9.84
C PHE A 99 2.18 1.65 -11.08
N PRO A 100 2.18 2.51 -12.11
CA PRO A 100 1.44 2.26 -13.35
C PRO A 100 2.07 1.17 -14.22
N ALA A 101 3.37 0.85 -14.03
CA ALA A 101 4.10 -0.15 -14.80
C ALA A 101 5.19 -0.80 -13.95
N GLY A 102 5.69 -1.95 -14.40
CA GLY A 102 6.68 -2.74 -13.67
C GLY A 102 6.09 -3.41 -12.45
N ASP A 103 6.75 -3.28 -11.29
CA ASP A 103 6.22 -3.77 -10.03
C ASP A 103 4.84 -3.19 -9.73
N LEU A 104 4.05 -3.88 -8.91
CA LEU A 104 2.73 -3.38 -8.50
C LEU A 104 2.88 -2.09 -7.68
N GLY A 105 3.91 -2.02 -6.86
CA GLY A 105 4.13 -0.88 -5.98
C GLY A 105 5.05 -1.21 -4.81
N GLN A 106 4.93 -0.45 -3.74
CA GLN A 106 5.69 -0.66 -2.51
C GLN A 106 4.92 -0.28 -1.26
N LEU A 107 5.27 -0.94 -0.17
CA LEU A 107 4.81 -0.61 1.17
C LEU A 107 5.99 -0.07 1.97
N LYS A 108 5.88 1.17 2.44
CA LYS A 108 6.86 1.79 3.36
C LYS A 108 6.28 1.77 4.77
N ILE A 109 7.02 1.22 5.72
CA ILE A 109 6.63 1.13 7.12
C ILE A 109 7.50 2.10 7.91
N LEU A 110 6.87 3.06 8.55
CA LEU A 110 7.53 4.15 9.25
C LEU A 110 7.15 4.12 10.73
N LEU A 111 8.17 4.10 11.57
CA LEU A 111 8.04 4.30 13.01
C LEU A 111 8.94 5.46 13.42
N ARG A 112 8.33 6.57 13.88
CA ARG A 112 9.08 7.68 14.44
C ARG A 112 9.26 7.47 15.93
N SER A 113 10.47 7.17 16.38
CA SER A 113 10.80 6.99 17.78
C SER A 113 12.27 7.37 18.03
N GLN A 114 12.54 7.92 19.21
CA GLN A 114 13.90 8.10 19.73
C GLN A 114 14.30 6.98 20.70
N ASN A 115 13.40 6.05 20.98
CA ASN A 115 13.65 4.93 21.87
C ASN A 115 14.49 3.87 21.14
N LYS A 116 15.77 3.79 21.47
CA LYS A 116 16.74 2.86 20.88
C LYS A 116 16.37 1.39 21.11
N GLU A 117 15.78 1.07 22.26
CA GLU A 117 15.32 -0.28 22.58
C GLU A 117 14.19 -0.71 21.62
N LEU A 118 13.19 0.17 21.43
CA LEU A 118 12.09 -0.06 20.51
C LEU A 118 12.60 -0.25 19.06
N LEU A 119 13.52 0.61 18.61
CA LEU A 119 14.08 0.50 17.26
C LEU A 119 14.81 -0.84 17.06
N LYS A 120 15.57 -1.28 18.06
CA LYS A 120 16.27 -2.58 18.01
C LYS A 120 15.28 -3.77 17.97
N ILE A 121 14.18 -3.69 18.72
CA ILE A 121 13.13 -4.73 18.69
C ILE A 121 12.47 -4.75 17.29
N MET A 122 12.22 -3.59 16.69
CA MET A 122 11.68 -3.50 15.33
C MET A 122 12.62 -4.11 14.28
N GLU A 123 13.93 -3.86 14.39
CA GLU A 123 14.93 -4.46 13.50
C GLU A 123 14.92 -5.99 13.59
N SER A 124 14.84 -6.53 14.82
CA SER A 124 14.73 -7.98 15.04
C SER A 124 13.45 -8.55 14.43
N PHE A 125 12.33 -7.86 14.58
CA PHE A 125 11.07 -8.26 13.94
C PHE A 125 11.18 -8.22 12.41
N TYR A 126 11.78 -7.19 11.81
CA TYR A 126 11.95 -7.12 10.35
C TYR A 126 12.80 -8.28 9.83
N ALA A 127 13.90 -8.60 10.51
CA ALA A 127 14.75 -9.74 10.14
C ALA A 127 13.97 -11.07 10.19
N LEU A 128 13.19 -11.29 11.25
CA LEU A 128 12.31 -12.45 11.36
C LEU A 128 11.29 -12.47 10.21
N PHE A 129 10.58 -11.37 9.98
CA PHE A 129 9.52 -11.30 8.98
C PHE A 129 10.06 -11.58 7.56
N ILE A 130 11.22 -11.02 7.20
CA ILE A 130 11.93 -11.33 5.95
C ILE A 130 12.22 -12.83 5.86
N SER A 131 12.72 -13.44 6.94
CA SER A 131 13.03 -14.87 6.94
C SER A 131 11.78 -15.74 6.74
N LEU A 132 10.65 -15.35 7.29
CA LEU A 132 9.35 -16.02 7.09
C LEU A 132 8.85 -15.88 5.65
N GLU A 133 8.91 -14.67 5.07
CA GLU A 133 8.54 -14.49 3.66
C GLU A 133 9.44 -15.32 2.74
N LYS A 134 10.76 -15.30 2.96
CA LYS A 134 11.71 -16.11 2.19
C LYS A 134 11.40 -17.60 2.30
N LYS A 135 11.07 -18.09 3.49
CA LYS A 135 10.78 -19.51 3.75
C LYS A 135 9.47 -19.98 3.10
N TYR A 136 8.42 -19.16 3.13
CA TYR A 136 7.07 -19.59 2.77
C TYR A 136 6.54 -19.02 1.46
N VAL A 137 7.11 -17.92 0.97
CA VAL A 137 6.66 -17.20 -0.23
C VAL A 137 7.77 -17.14 -1.29
N GLY A 138 9.05 -17.17 -0.86
CA GLY A 138 10.22 -17.02 -1.71
C GLY A 138 10.88 -15.66 -1.60
N GLU A 139 11.92 -15.45 -2.41
CA GLU A 139 12.69 -14.20 -2.41
C GLU A 139 11.82 -13.02 -2.80
N ARG A 140 11.97 -11.93 -2.04
CA ARG A 140 11.29 -10.66 -2.25
C ARG A 140 12.30 -9.52 -2.09
N GLN A 141 11.94 -8.32 -2.58
CA GLN A 141 12.81 -7.15 -2.47
C GLN A 141 12.43 -6.31 -1.26
N TYR A 142 13.44 -6.04 -0.44
CA TYR A 142 13.32 -5.21 0.75
C TYR A 142 14.44 -4.18 0.77
N PHE A 143 14.12 -3.00 1.32
CA PHE A 143 15.10 -1.96 1.60
C PHE A 143 14.90 -1.48 3.04
N TYR A 144 15.99 -1.17 3.70
CA TYR A 144 15.98 -0.54 5.01
C TYR A 144 16.83 0.71 4.94
N GLU A 145 16.19 1.87 5.02
CA GLU A 145 16.83 3.16 4.87
C GLU A 145 16.20 4.16 5.86
N ASP A 146 17.03 4.87 6.62
CA ASP A 146 16.61 5.91 7.55
C ASP A 146 15.49 5.51 8.52
N GLY A 147 15.52 4.29 9.04
CA GLY A 147 14.48 3.75 9.92
C GLY A 147 13.16 3.44 9.23
N LYS A 148 13.15 3.39 7.90
CA LYS A 148 12.02 2.96 7.09
C LYS A 148 12.27 1.56 6.58
N PHE A 149 11.31 0.68 6.78
CA PHE A 149 11.30 -0.63 6.14
C PHE A 149 10.44 -0.56 4.88
N ILE A 150 10.99 -0.96 3.74
CA ILE A 150 10.32 -0.90 2.44
C ILE A 150 10.24 -2.31 1.87
N ARG A 151 9.04 -2.70 1.45
CA ARG A 151 8.76 -3.97 0.77
C ARG A 151 8.20 -3.67 -0.62
N VAL A 152 8.85 -4.14 -1.67
CA VAL A 152 8.38 -4.00 -3.05
C VAL A 152 7.36 -5.10 -3.36
N PHE A 153 6.21 -4.72 -3.90
CA PHE A 153 5.15 -5.63 -4.33
C PHE A 153 5.34 -6.02 -5.79
N VAL A 154 5.55 -7.29 -6.05
CA VAL A 154 5.58 -7.83 -7.40
C VAL A 154 4.18 -7.75 -8.00
N ARG A 155 4.08 -7.34 -9.26
CA ARG A 155 2.79 -7.31 -9.96
C ARG A 155 2.34 -8.75 -10.27
N PRO A 156 1.20 -9.21 -9.73
CA PRO A 156 0.68 -10.53 -10.06
C PRO A 156 0.11 -10.54 -11.47
N GLU A 157 0.23 -11.68 -12.15
CA GLU A 157 -0.37 -11.88 -13.47
C GLU A 157 -1.87 -12.18 -13.34
N ASN A 158 -2.67 -11.72 -14.31
CA ASN A 158 -4.11 -12.00 -14.43
C ASN A 158 -4.94 -11.67 -13.18
N VAL A 159 -4.61 -10.56 -12.50
CA VAL A 159 -5.30 -10.09 -11.31
C VAL A 159 -5.93 -8.73 -11.60
N SER A 160 -7.19 -8.57 -11.27
CA SER A 160 -7.90 -7.29 -11.41
C SER A 160 -7.38 -6.23 -10.45
N ALA A 161 -7.73 -4.97 -10.70
CA ALA A 161 -7.37 -3.87 -9.82
C ALA A 161 -7.93 -4.07 -8.40
N GLU A 162 -9.16 -4.55 -8.29
CA GLU A 162 -9.83 -4.85 -7.02
C GLU A 162 -9.11 -5.97 -6.27
N GLU A 163 -8.76 -7.06 -6.95
CA GLU A 163 -8.01 -8.17 -6.34
C GLU A 163 -6.60 -7.74 -5.89
N ALA A 164 -5.94 -6.86 -6.65
CA ALA A 164 -4.68 -6.25 -6.25
C ALA A 164 -4.85 -5.40 -4.98
N GLY A 165 -5.92 -4.62 -4.89
CA GLY A 165 -6.27 -3.84 -3.70
C GLY A 165 -6.56 -4.73 -2.49
N GLU A 166 -7.29 -5.84 -2.67
CA GLU A 166 -7.51 -6.85 -1.62
C GLU A 166 -6.19 -7.44 -1.13
N ALA A 167 -5.30 -7.84 -2.06
CA ALA A 167 -4.00 -8.40 -1.72
C ALA A 167 -3.11 -7.43 -0.94
N VAL A 168 -3.11 -6.14 -1.30
CA VAL A 168 -2.41 -5.09 -0.54
C VAL A 168 -2.98 -4.94 0.86
N SER A 169 -4.31 -4.91 1.00
CA SER A 169 -4.98 -4.85 2.31
C SER A 169 -4.64 -6.05 3.18
N ASP A 170 -4.73 -7.26 2.62
CA ASP A 170 -4.43 -8.50 3.34
C ASP A 170 -2.96 -8.57 3.76
N TYR A 171 -2.04 -8.05 2.94
CA TYR A 171 -0.64 -7.96 3.30
C TYR A 171 -0.41 -7.04 4.52
N ILE A 172 -1.02 -5.84 4.50
CA ILE A 172 -0.89 -4.89 5.61
C ILE A 172 -1.48 -5.47 6.90
N ARG A 173 -2.64 -6.11 6.82
CA ARG A 173 -3.27 -6.77 7.96
C ARG A 173 -2.41 -7.88 8.54
N MET A 174 -1.85 -8.74 7.68
CA MET A 174 -0.94 -9.80 8.08
C MET A 174 0.30 -9.23 8.76
N PHE A 175 0.94 -8.22 8.16
CA PHE A 175 2.13 -7.60 8.73
C PHE A 175 1.84 -6.97 10.10
N ASP A 176 0.76 -6.19 10.21
CA ASP A 176 0.36 -5.53 11.47
C ASP A 176 0.01 -6.54 12.57
N SER A 177 -0.70 -7.62 12.20
CA SER A 177 -1.03 -8.71 13.13
C SER A 177 0.22 -9.45 13.61
N CYS A 178 1.14 -9.81 12.71
CA CYS A 178 2.41 -10.44 13.06
C CYS A 178 3.25 -9.55 13.97
N LEU A 179 3.32 -8.24 13.67
CA LEU A 179 4.06 -7.29 14.49
C LEU A 179 3.47 -7.18 15.89
N LYS A 180 2.15 -7.05 16.02
CA LYS A 180 1.47 -7.00 17.32
C LYS A 180 1.65 -8.30 18.12
N THR A 181 1.59 -9.46 17.46
CA THR A 181 1.86 -10.76 18.05
C THR A 181 3.30 -10.86 18.55
N TYR A 182 4.27 -10.39 17.77
CA TYR A 182 5.67 -10.34 18.18
C TYR A 182 5.86 -9.53 19.46
N PHE A 183 5.31 -8.30 19.49
CA PHE A 183 5.41 -7.41 20.64
C PHE A 183 4.67 -7.94 21.88
N SER A 184 3.57 -8.63 21.71
CA SER A 184 2.82 -9.23 22.82
C SER A 184 3.52 -10.45 23.44
N ASN A 185 4.49 -11.04 22.74
CA ASN A 185 5.21 -12.23 23.16
C ASN A 185 6.71 -12.00 23.40
N LEU A 186 7.15 -10.76 23.59
CA LEU A 186 8.58 -10.43 23.79
C LEU A 186 9.23 -11.19 24.94
N SER A 187 8.47 -11.56 25.96
CA SER A 187 8.95 -12.30 27.12
C SER A 187 8.90 -13.82 26.95
N ASP A 188 8.23 -14.31 25.89
CA ASP A 188 8.01 -15.75 25.66
C ASP A 188 7.94 -16.06 24.16
N SER A 189 8.99 -16.61 23.61
CA SER A 189 9.05 -17.16 22.23
C SER A 189 8.38 -16.29 21.13
N PRO A 190 8.76 -15.00 20.95
CA PRO A 190 8.11 -14.11 19.98
C PRO A 190 8.18 -14.63 18.55
N ASP A 191 9.26 -15.31 18.18
CA ASP A 191 9.48 -15.83 16.82
C ASP A 191 8.46 -16.92 16.48
N ARG A 192 8.24 -17.87 17.39
CA ARG A 192 7.29 -18.97 17.19
C ARG A 192 5.84 -18.47 17.14
N ALA A 193 5.49 -17.56 18.02
CA ALA A 193 4.16 -16.94 18.01
C ALA A 193 3.90 -16.21 16.70
N THR A 194 4.88 -15.44 16.23
CA THR A 194 4.81 -14.69 14.96
C THR A 194 4.74 -15.61 13.75
N GLU A 195 5.52 -16.70 13.71
CA GLU A 195 5.46 -17.67 12.63
C GLU A 195 4.07 -18.34 12.55
N THR A 196 3.49 -18.67 13.68
CA THR A 196 2.13 -19.23 13.74
C THR A 196 1.10 -18.24 13.18
N GLU A 197 1.15 -16.99 13.62
CA GLU A 197 0.27 -15.92 13.13
C GLU A 197 0.47 -15.66 11.63
N TYR A 198 1.71 -15.65 11.17
CA TYR A 198 2.06 -15.51 9.75
C TYR A 198 1.40 -16.61 8.90
N LEU A 199 1.54 -17.87 9.29
CA LEU A 199 0.99 -19.02 8.58
C LEU A 199 -0.55 -19.00 8.56
N GLN A 200 -1.19 -18.60 9.66
CA GLN A 200 -2.66 -18.46 9.70
C GLN A 200 -3.16 -17.40 8.73
N ASN A 201 -2.46 -16.28 8.62
CA ASN A 201 -2.82 -15.21 7.68
C ASN A 201 -2.48 -15.60 6.23
N LEU A 202 -1.33 -16.24 5.99
CA LEU A 202 -0.92 -16.68 4.65
C LEU A 202 -1.95 -17.62 4.00
N LYS A 203 -2.52 -18.56 4.78
CA LYS A 203 -3.56 -19.50 4.30
C LYS A 203 -4.85 -18.82 3.83
N LYS A 204 -5.14 -17.62 4.29
CA LYS A 204 -6.35 -16.86 3.95
C LYS A 204 -6.17 -16.02 2.69
N ARG A 205 -4.94 -15.81 2.23
CA ARG A 205 -4.61 -14.95 1.09
C ARG A 205 -4.89 -15.68 -0.22
N LYS A 206 -5.58 -14.99 -1.11
CA LYS A 206 -5.86 -15.47 -2.48
C LYS A 206 -4.73 -15.12 -3.45
N VAL A 207 -4.14 -13.95 -3.27
CA VAL A 207 -3.06 -13.42 -4.10
C VAL A 207 -1.84 -13.14 -3.25
N ILE A 208 -0.67 -13.53 -3.74
CA ILE A 208 0.63 -13.31 -3.09
C ILE A 208 1.37 -12.21 -3.86
N LEU A 209 1.78 -11.16 -3.16
CA LEU A 209 2.49 -10.00 -3.72
C LEU A 209 4.01 -10.19 -3.68
#